data_bb54588265f98b96a9d1c978507b8b07
#
_entry.id   bb54588265f98b96a9d1c978507b8b07
#
_cell.length_a   1.000
_cell.length_b   1.000
_cell.length_c   1.000
_cell.angle_alpha   90.00
_cell.angle_beta   90.00
_cell.angle_gamma   90.00
#
_symmetry.space_group_name_H-M   'P 1'
#
loop_
_entity.id
_entity.type
_entity.pdbx_description
1 polymer ?
#
loop_
_entity_poly.entity_id
_entity_poly.type
_entity_poly.pdbx_seq_one_letter_code
_entity_poly.pdbx_strand_id
1 'polypeptide(L)'
;MIPYDHWVLDDFFPVDVARRLANEFPDYNEPNWHWYNNPLENKKAKNHWYEFPQLTYQIFSHLNSTEFIETIREITGIQTQYPDIGLHGGGWHMHSRGGKLNIHLDYNINPKLNLQRKLNLIVYLTEDWDTSWGGGLELWSHNEETNLPDKREVVVDNIFNRAILFDTTQNSWHGLPQPITCPEGTYRKSIAVYYMTDLPEDTNQRKRALYAPTKEQANDSEVLDFIKERVTWKSKQK
;
A
#
# COMPACT_ATOMS: atom_id res chain seq x y z
N MET A 1 -4.60 11.27 15.05
CA MET A 1 -3.46 11.96 14.36
C MET A 1 -3.96 12.67 13.12
N ILE A 2 -3.21 13.61 12.55
CA ILE A 2 -3.58 14.30 11.31
C ILE A 2 -2.73 13.71 10.19
N PRO A 3 -3.34 13.34 9.02
CA PRO A 3 -4.76 13.45 8.68
C PRO A 3 -5.63 12.35 9.29
N TYR A 4 -5.06 11.21 9.64
CA TYR A 4 -5.68 10.04 10.25
C TYR A 4 -4.61 9.25 11.02
N ASP A 5 -4.99 8.20 11.71
CA ASP A 5 -4.07 7.44 12.54
C ASP A 5 -3.01 6.71 11.72
N HIS A 6 -1.74 7.02 12.00
CA HIS A 6 -0.59 6.43 11.37
C HIS A 6 0.64 6.45 12.29
N TRP A 7 1.53 5.48 12.12
CA TRP A 7 2.76 5.32 12.90
C TRP A 7 3.92 5.12 11.93
N VAL A 8 5.00 5.87 12.11
CA VAL A 8 6.24 5.73 11.33
C VAL A 8 7.31 5.17 12.26
N LEU A 9 7.94 4.08 11.84
CA LEU A 9 8.92 3.33 12.61
C LEU A 9 10.19 3.18 11.78
N ASP A 10 11.28 3.79 12.23
CA ASP A 10 12.61 3.60 11.63
C ASP A 10 13.26 2.34 12.21
N ASP A 11 14.22 1.77 11.48
CA ASP A 11 14.95 0.56 11.87
C ASP A 11 14.00 -0.62 12.22
N PHE A 12 12.98 -0.81 11.39
CA PHE A 12 11.89 -1.75 11.65
C PHE A 12 12.34 -3.20 11.79
N PHE A 13 13.29 -3.65 10.98
CA PHE A 13 13.96 -4.93 11.11
C PHE A 13 15.40 -4.73 11.58
N PRO A 14 16.07 -5.76 12.15
CA PRO A 14 17.52 -5.78 12.21
C PRO A 14 18.11 -5.50 10.83
N VAL A 15 19.11 -4.63 10.74
CA VAL A 15 19.60 -4.10 9.45
C VAL A 15 20.10 -5.19 8.49
N ASP A 16 20.70 -6.25 9.02
CA ASP A 16 21.13 -7.40 8.22
C ASP A 16 19.95 -8.21 7.65
N VAL A 17 18.86 -8.31 8.40
CA VAL A 17 17.60 -8.93 7.94
C VAL A 17 16.98 -8.08 6.84
N ALA A 18 16.90 -6.75 7.01
CA ALA A 18 16.37 -5.83 6.01
C ALA A 18 17.15 -5.91 4.68
N ARG A 19 18.50 -5.95 4.76
CA ARG A 19 19.36 -6.10 3.57
C ARG A 19 19.16 -7.42 2.84
N ARG A 20 19.11 -8.51 3.57
CA ARG A 20 18.83 -9.84 2.99
C ARG A 20 17.46 -9.89 2.33
N LEU A 21 16.45 -9.29 2.99
CA LEU A 21 15.10 -9.22 2.46
C LEU A 21 15.05 -8.38 1.17
N ALA A 22 15.77 -7.24 1.12
CA ALA A 22 15.91 -6.41 -0.07
C ALA A 22 16.56 -7.14 -1.24
N ASN A 23 17.50 -8.05 -0.96
CA ASN A 23 18.20 -8.86 -1.97
C ASN A 23 17.37 -10.05 -2.47
N GLU A 24 16.33 -10.46 -1.75
CA GLU A 24 15.41 -11.52 -2.19
C GLU A 24 14.33 -11.03 -3.17
N PHE A 25 14.24 -9.72 -3.43
CA PHE A 25 13.31 -9.21 -4.44
C PHE A 25 13.66 -9.77 -5.83
N PRO A 26 12.69 -10.28 -6.58
CA PRO A 26 12.90 -10.72 -7.94
C PRO A 26 13.38 -9.58 -8.83
N ASP A 27 14.03 -9.91 -9.97
CA ASP A 27 14.36 -8.90 -10.98
C ASP A 27 13.09 -8.18 -11.45
N TYR A 28 13.20 -6.88 -11.71
CA TYR A 28 12.06 -6.08 -12.16
C TYR A 28 11.47 -6.60 -13.48
N ASN A 29 12.31 -7.16 -14.35
CA ASN A 29 11.91 -7.68 -15.67
C ASN A 29 11.55 -9.17 -15.65
N GLU A 30 11.61 -9.84 -14.48
CA GLU A 30 11.18 -11.22 -14.35
C GLU A 30 9.71 -11.37 -14.76
N PRO A 31 9.31 -12.46 -15.44
CA PRO A 31 7.91 -12.77 -15.69
C PRO A 31 7.16 -13.01 -14.36
N ASN A 32 5.84 -13.00 -14.39
CA ASN A 32 4.95 -13.24 -13.26
C ASN A 32 4.75 -12.09 -12.27
N TRP A 33 5.30 -10.90 -12.53
CA TRP A 33 4.82 -9.71 -11.86
C TRP A 33 3.40 -9.36 -12.34
N HIS A 34 2.51 -9.04 -11.43
CA HIS A 34 1.30 -8.34 -11.80
C HIS A 34 1.65 -6.87 -12.04
N TRP A 35 1.63 -6.44 -13.30
CA TRP A 35 1.97 -5.09 -13.67
C TRP A 35 0.72 -4.21 -13.79
N TYR A 36 0.60 -3.28 -12.87
CA TYR A 36 -0.37 -2.20 -12.98
C TYR A 36 0.22 -1.10 -13.85
N ASN A 37 -0.29 -0.92 -15.07
CA ASN A 37 0.16 0.09 -16.01
C ASN A 37 -1.06 0.77 -16.63
N ASN A 38 -1.50 1.83 -15.97
CA ASN A 38 -2.69 2.58 -16.36
C ASN A 38 -2.54 4.04 -15.89
N PRO A 39 -3.44 4.98 -16.27
CA PRO A 39 -3.32 6.39 -15.93
C PRO A 39 -3.24 6.69 -14.42
N LEU A 40 -3.72 5.80 -13.55
CA LEU A 40 -3.77 5.99 -12.11
C LEU A 40 -2.59 5.39 -11.36
N GLU A 41 -1.98 4.35 -11.93
CA GLU A 41 -0.91 3.60 -11.26
C GLU A 41 0.05 2.96 -12.26
N ASN A 42 1.34 3.02 -11.93
CA ASN A 42 2.40 2.31 -12.63
C ASN A 42 3.30 1.66 -11.58
N LYS A 43 3.05 0.38 -11.31
CA LYS A 43 3.79 -0.41 -10.33
C LYS A 43 3.71 -1.89 -10.66
N LYS A 44 4.63 -2.68 -10.11
CA LYS A 44 4.58 -4.13 -10.12
C LYS A 44 4.32 -4.67 -8.72
N ALA A 45 3.53 -5.72 -8.62
CA ALA A 45 3.22 -6.40 -7.36
C ALA A 45 3.27 -7.92 -7.51
N LYS A 46 3.62 -8.61 -6.43
CA LYS A 46 3.70 -10.08 -6.38
C LYS A 46 3.38 -10.55 -4.95
N ASN A 47 2.43 -11.46 -4.79
CA ASN A 47 1.92 -11.87 -3.48
C ASN A 47 1.69 -13.39 -3.34
N HIS A 48 2.29 -14.19 -4.19
CA HIS A 48 2.13 -15.63 -4.15
C HIS A 48 3.16 -16.28 -3.22
N TRP A 49 2.72 -16.88 -2.14
CA TRP A 49 3.55 -17.51 -1.10
C TRP A 49 4.57 -18.52 -1.66
N TYR A 50 4.20 -19.28 -2.67
CA TYR A 50 5.10 -20.30 -3.27
C TYR A 50 6.23 -19.70 -4.11
N GLU A 51 6.20 -18.40 -4.38
CA GLU A 51 7.25 -17.68 -5.10
C GLU A 51 8.21 -16.98 -4.16
N PHE A 52 7.92 -16.93 -2.85
CA PHE A 52 8.79 -16.26 -1.89
C PHE A 52 9.99 -17.12 -1.53
N PRO A 53 11.23 -16.57 -1.62
CA PRO A 53 12.40 -17.18 -1.01
C PRO A 53 12.22 -17.35 0.50
N GLN A 54 13.12 -18.13 1.10
CA GLN A 54 12.96 -18.58 2.47
C GLN A 54 12.80 -17.44 3.47
N LEU A 55 13.63 -16.40 3.41
CA LEU A 55 13.56 -15.31 4.37
C LEU A 55 12.28 -14.48 4.16
N THR A 56 11.94 -14.15 2.92
CA THR A 56 10.69 -13.45 2.60
C THR A 56 9.48 -14.22 3.11
N TYR A 57 9.44 -15.54 2.90
CA TYR A 57 8.38 -16.39 3.43
C TYR A 57 8.31 -16.31 4.97
N GLN A 58 9.45 -16.41 5.65
CA GLN A 58 9.52 -16.33 7.12
C GLN A 58 9.07 -14.95 7.64
N ILE A 59 9.47 -13.86 6.97
CA ILE A 59 9.06 -12.52 7.35
C ILE A 59 7.55 -12.34 7.19
N PHE A 60 6.96 -12.72 6.05
CA PHE A 60 5.50 -12.63 5.91
C PHE A 60 4.76 -13.54 6.90
N SER A 61 5.30 -14.72 7.22
CA SER A 61 4.76 -15.61 8.25
C SER A 61 4.79 -14.94 9.63
N HIS A 62 5.91 -14.29 9.98
CA HIS A 62 6.05 -13.57 11.23
C HIS A 62 5.09 -12.36 11.31
N LEU A 63 5.03 -11.54 10.26
CA LEU A 63 4.13 -10.38 10.21
C LEU A 63 2.64 -10.76 10.30
N ASN A 64 2.29 -12.00 9.97
CA ASN A 64 0.94 -12.57 10.11
C ASN A 64 0.78 -13.45 11.36
N SER A 65 1.79 -13.55 12.22
CA SER A 65 1.72 -14.36 13.43
C SER A 65 0.87 -13.70 14.52
N THR A 66 0.36 -14.50 15.45
CA THR A 66 -0.37 -14.01 16.62
C THR A 66 0.51 -13.08 17.45
N GLU A 67 1.77 -13.42 17.64
CA GLU A 67 2.74 -12.61 18.40
C GLU A 67 2.90 -11.20 17.80
N PHE A 68 3.07 -11.11 16.49
CA PHE A 68 3.20 -9.81 15.84
C PHE A 68 1.89 -9.00 15.88
N ILE A 69 0.75 -9.66 15.74
CA ILE A 69 -0.58 -9.04 15.88
C ILE A 69 -0.78 -8.47 17.30
N GLU A 70 -0.33 -9.16 18.35
CA GLU A 70 -0.35 -8.60 19.70
C GLU A 70 0.48 -7.30 19.78
N THR A 71 1.67 -7.28 19.17
CA THR A 71 2.50 -6.06 19.08
C THR A 71 1.75 -4.93 18.37
N ILE A 72 1.07 -5.22 17.26
CA ILE A 72 0.23 -4.23 16.55
C ILE A 72 -0.92 -3.72 17.45
N ARG A 73 -1.56 -4.59 18.22
CA ARG A 73 -2.61 -4.20 19.19
C ARG A 73 -2.08 -3.27 20.26
N GLU A 74 -0.90 -3.54 20.81
CA GLU A 74 -0.24 -2.68 21.79
C GLU A 74 0.06 -1.29 21.22
N ILE A 75 0.58 -1.23 19.99
CA ILE A 75 0.91 0.05 19.32
C ILE A 75 -0.34 0.86 18.99
N THR A 76 -1.38 0.21 18.50
CA THR A 76 -2.56 0.89 17.93
C THR A 76 -3.73 1.03 18.88
N GLY A 77 -3.81 0.22 19.93
CA GLY A 77 -4.96 0.09 20.82
C GLY A 77 -6.15 -0.66 20.21
N ILE A 78 -6.05 -1.14 18.97
CA ILE A 78 -7.13 -1.86 18.27
C ILE A 78 -7.09 -3.33 18.71
N GLN A 79 -8.12 -3.82 19.38
CA GLN A 79 -8.11 -5.12 20.05
C GLN A 79 -8.42 -6.29 19.12
N THR A 80 -9.35 -6.14 18.18
CA THR A 80 -9.75 -7.23 17.27
C THR A 80 -9.02 -7.09 15.95
N GLN A 81 -7.99 -7.91 15.77
CA GLN A 81 -7.19 -7.90 14.53
C GLN A 81 -6.94 -9.31 14.04
N TYR A 82 -7.05 -9.49 12.73
CA TYR A 82 -6.81 -10.74 12.02
C TYR A 82 -5.73 -10.56 10.96
N PRO A 83 -4.88 -11.60 10.72
CA PRO A 83 -3.88 -11.56 9.66
C PRO A 83 -4.52 -11.63 8.26
N ASP A 84 -3.86 -11.05 7.27
CA ASP A 84 -4.15 -11.31 5.85
C ASP A 84 -3.23 -12.40 5.30
N ILE A 85 -3.48 -13.63 5.67
CA ILE A 85 -2.72 -14.79 5.21
C ILE A 85 -2.77 -14.98 3.68
N GLY A 86 -3.72 -14.36 3.01
CA GLY A 86 -3.82 -14.36 1.55
C GLY A 86 -2.99 -13.27 0.87
N LEU A 87 -2.40 -12.34 1.63
CA LEU A 87 -1.67 -11.16 1.16
C LEU A 87 -2.42 -10.43 0.04
N HIS A 88 -3.74 -10.32 0.15
CA HIS A 88 -4.56 -9.76 -0.90
C HIS A 88 -4.32 -8.24 -1.04
N GLY A 89 -3.59 -7.82 -2.08
CA GLY A 89 -3.10 -6.45 -2.29
C GLY A 89 -1.82 -6.12 -1.52
N GLY A 90 -1.32 -7.05 -0.71
CA GLY A 90 -0.01 -7.01 -0.07
C GLY A 90 1.08 -7.71 -0.89
N GLY A 91 2.14 -8.17 -0.22
CA GLY A 91 3.29 -8.82 -0.83
C GLY A 91 4.40 -7.86 -1.22
N TRP A 92 5.18 -8.20 -2.24
CA TRP A 92 6.19 -7.34 -2.83
C TRP A 92 5.56 -6.28 -3.72
N HIS A 93 6.00 -5.04 -3.57
CA HIS A 93 5.70 -3.93 -4.46
C HIS A 93 6.98 -3.32 -4.99
N MET A 94 7.04 -3.05 -6.30
CA MET A 94 8.20 -2.45 -6.94
C MET A 94 7.77 -1.38 -7.94
N HIS A 95 8.44 -0.21 -7.85
CA HIS A 95 8.27 0.88 -8.81
C HIS A 95 9.62 1.21 -9.44
N SER A 96 9.62 1.43 -10.74
CA SER A 96 10.75 1.96 -11.50
C SER A 96 10.64 3.47 -11.67
N ARG A 97 11.57 4.06 -12.42
CA ARG A 97 11.44 5.41 -12.94
C ARG A 97 10.08 5.58 -13.65
N GLY A 98 9.39 6.69 -13.39
CA GLY A 98 8.02 6.93 -13.87
C GLY A 98 6.93 6.20 -13.08
N GLY A 99 7.30 5.37 -12.10
CA GLY A 99 6.36 4.70 -11.22
C GLY A 99 5.54 5.70 -10.41
N LYS A 100 4.25 5.43 -10.24
CA LYS A 100 3.33 6.28 -9.49
C LYS A 100 2.12 5.51 -9.00
N LEU A 101 1.40 6.12 -8.06
CA LEU A 101 0.10 5.64 -7.57
C LEU A 101 -0.72 6.86 -7.16
N ASN A 102 -1.76 7.18 -7.92
CA ASN A 102 -2.63 8.31 -7.61
C ASN A 102 -3.16 8.22 -6.18
N ILE A 103 -3.51 9.36 -5.61
CA ILE A 103 -4.15 9.43 -4.30
C ILE A 103 -5.46 8.64 -4.35
N HIS A 104 -5.63 7.75 -3.38
CA HIS A 104 -6.77 6.83 -3.34
C HIS A 104 -7.14 6.44 -1.92
N LEU A 105 -8.34 5.91 -1.79
CA LEU A 105 -8.76 5.10 -0.65
C LEU A 105 -8.66 3.64 -1.03
N ASP A 106 -8.08 2.83 -0.17
CA ASP A 106 -8.08 1.37 -0.34
C ASP A 106 -9.52 0.82 -0.34
N TYR A 107 -9.75 -0.33 -0.98
CA TYR A 107 -10.97 -1.08 -0.70
C TYR A 107 -10.96 -1.54 0.77
N ASN A 108 -12.10 -1.44 1.42
CA ASN A 108 -12.19 -1.64 2.86
C ASN A 108 -12.73 -3.01 3.29
N ILE A 109 -12.99 -3.90 2.34
CA ILE A 109 -13.47 -5.26 2.64
C ILE A 109 -12.63 -6.28 1.91
N ASN A 110 -12.06 -7.22 2.66
CA ASN A 110 -11.42 -8.39 2.05
C ASN A 110 -12.50 -9.26 1.37
N PRO A 111 -12.45 -9.43 0.04
CA PRO A 111 -13.55 -10.08 -0.69
C PRO A 111 -13.67 -11.58 -0.43
N LYS A 112 -12.64 -12.21 0.13
CA LYS A 112 -12.62 -13.65 0.44
C LYS A 112 -13.05 -13.95 1.88
N LEU A 113 -12.68 -13.08 2.82
CA LEU A 113 -12.87 -13.29 4.24
C LEU A 113 -14.07 -12.54 4.80
N ASN A 114 -14.61 -11.58 4.07
CA ASN A 114 -15.67 -10.66 4.51
C ASN A 114 -15.31 -9.95 5.83
N LEU A 115 -14.03 -9.60 5.97
CA LEU A 115 -13.50 -8.83 7.09
C LEU A 115 -13.16 -7.41 6.60
N GLN A 116 -13.24 -6.43 7.50
CA GLN A 116 -12.82 -5.07 7.21
C GLN A 116 -11.29 -4.99 7.18
N ARG A 117 -10.72 -4.42 6.13
CA ARG A 117 -9.33 -3.97 6.15
C ARG A 117 -9.22 -2.78 7.09
N LYS A 118 -8.37 -2.90 8.09
CA LYS A 118 -8.23 -1.89 9.14
C LYS A 118 -6.89 -1.18 9.08
N LEU A 119 -5.82 -1.92 8.96
CA LEU A 119 -4.47 -1.38 8.94
C LEU A 119 -3.70 -1.85 7.71
N ASN A 120 -2.82 -0.99 7.19
CA ASN A 120 -1.83 -1.30 6.18
C ASN A 120 -0.44 -1.03 6.75
N LEU A 121 0.41 -2.04 6.75
CA LEU A 121 1.83 -1.94 7.08
C LEU A 121 2.62 -1.96 5.76
N ILE A 122 3.45 -0.96 5.53
CA ILE A 122 4.38 -0.88 4.40
C ILE A 122 5.79 -0.72 4.94
N VAL A 123 6.75 -1.55 4.48
CA VAL A 123 8.16 -1.42 4.84
C VAL A 123 8.98 -1.15 3.58
N TYR A 124 9.79 -0.09 3.60
CA TYR A 124 10.65 0.30 2.50
C TYR A 124 11.99 -0.44 2.55
N LEU A 125 12.44 -0.96 1.43
CA LEU A 125 13.58 -1.87 1.35
C LEU A 125 14.58 -1.49 0.24
N THR A 126 14.67 -0.21 -0.14
CA THR A 126 15.68 0.26 -1.07
C THR A 126 16.75 1.04 -0.30
N GLU A 127 17.98 0.48 -0.22
CA GLU A 127 19.13 1.21 0.31
C GLU A 127 19.50 2.38 -0.62
N ASP A 128 20.14 3.40 -0.07
CA ASP A 128 20.66 4.57 -0.78
C ASP A 128 19.61 5.30 -1.66
N TRP A 129 18.35 5.23 -1.27
CA TRP A 129 17.30 5.99 -1.95
C TRP A 129 17.44 7.48 -1.69
N ASP A 130 17.64 8.26 -2.74
CA ASP A 130 17.60 9.72 -2.64
C ASP A 130 16.13 10.19 -2.60
N THR A 131 15.75 10.84 -1.51
CA THR A 131 14.38 11.33 -1.32
C THR A 131 13.93 12.35 -2.38
N SER A 132 14.89 13.01 -3.04
CA SER A 132 14.61 13.92 -4.16
C SER A 132 14.04 13.20 -5.40
N TRP A 133 14.22 11.89 -5.50
CA TRP A 133 13.60 11.08 -6.56
C TRP A 133 12.09 10.88 -6.34
N GLY A 134 11.57 11.28 -5.19
CA GLY A 134 10.18 11.08 -4.80
C GLY A 134 9.92 9.66 -4.29
N GLY A 135 8.71 9.14 -4.47
CA GLY A 135 8.33 7.79 -4.04
C GLY A 135 7.99 7.67 -2.55
N GLY A 136 7.99 8.76 -1.78
CA GLY A 136 7.42 8.81 -0.43
C GLY A 136 5.91 8.61 -0.47
N LEU A 137 5.34 8.03 0.59
CA LEU A 137 3.89 7.91 0.73
C LEU A 137 3.32 9.22 1.23
N GLU A 138 2.43 9.81 0.45
CA GLU A 138 1.68 11.01 0.84
C GLU A 138 0.40 10.62 1.56
N LEU A 139 0.11 11.28 2.70
CA LEU A 139 -1.13 11.17 3.44
C LEU A 139 -1.89 12.50 3.33
N TRP A 140 -3.16 12.40 2.92
CA TRP A 140 -3.98 13.55 2.60
C TRP A 140 -5.22 13.62 3.49
N SER A 141 -5.63 14.83 3.86
CA SER A 141 -6.92 15.07 4.52
C SER A 141 -8.09 14.84 3.57
N HIS A 142 -9.26 14.64 4.15
CA HIS A 142 -10.51 14.43 3.44
C HIS A 142 -11.33 15.72 3.41
N ASN A 143 -11.93 16.02 2.28
CA ASN A 143 -12.90 17.09 2.13
C ASN A 143 -14.32 16.52 2.19
N GLU A 144 -15.06 16.83 3.26
CA GLU A 144 -16.39 16.30 3.52
C GLU A 144 -17.45 16.79 2.50
N GLU A 145 -17.23 17.97 1.88
CA GLU A 145 -18.19 18.52 0.91
C GLU A 145 -18.07 17.82 -0.45
N THR A 146 -16.84 17.53 -0.87
CA THR A 146 -16.57 16.96 -2.20
C THR A 146 -16.36 15.45 -2.18
N ASN A 147 -16.15 14.85 -1.00
CA ASN A 147 -15.71 13.46 -0.83
C ASN A 147 -14.40 13.12 -1.59
N LEU A 148 -13.50 14.09 -1.70
CA LEU A 148 -12.20 13.97 -2.37
C LEU A 148 -11.07 14.27 -1.37
N PRO A 149 -9.80 13.94 -1.71
CA PRO A 149 -8.67 14.41 -0.93
C PRO A 149 -8.58 15.94 -0.98
N ASP A 150 -8.23 16.56 0.13
CA ASP A 150 -8.13 18.00 0.27
C ASP A 150 -6.67 18.46 0.21
N LYS A 151 -5.92 18.26 1.29
CA LYS A 151 -4.58 18.76 1.46
C LYS A 151 -3.61 17.63 1.80
N ARG A 152 -2.42 17.68 1.21
CA ARG A 152 -1.30 16.82 1.61
C ARG A 152 -0.79 17.27 2.98
N GLU A 153 -1.01 16.45 3.99
CA GLU A 153 -0.62 16.76 5.38
C GLU A 153 0.74 16.18 5.74
N VAL A 154 1.05 14.96 5.28
CA VAL A 154 2.27 14.24 5.62
C VAL A 154 2.89 13.63 4.37
N VAL A 155 4.21 13.59 4.32
CA VAL A 155 4.98 12.75 3.40
C VAL A 155 5.86 11.84 4.24
N VAL A 156 5.71 10.53 4.06
CA VAL A 156 6.59 9.53 4.66
C VAL A 156 7.60 9.10 3.62
N ASP A 157 8.81 9.64 3.74
CA ASP A 157 9.90 9.39 2.78
C ASP A 157 10.26 7.91 2.71
N ASN A 158 10.62 7.47 1.49
CA ASN A 158 11.13 6.12 1.21
C ASN A 158 12.57 5.98 1.74
N ILE A 159 12.70 5.78 3.04
CA ILE A 159 13.96 5.52 3.73
C ILE A 159 14.10 4.02 3.96
N PHE A 160 15.30 3.47 3.69
CA PHE A 160 15.57 2.05 3.90
C PHE A 160 15.23 1.61 5.32
N ASN A 161 14.53 0.49 5.45
CA ASN A 161 14.10 -0.12 6.71
C ASN A 161 13.13 0.73 7.55
N ARG A 162 12.50 1.75 6.94
CA ARG A 162 11.39 2.49 7.53
C ARG A 162 10.09 1.75 7.26
N ALA A 163 9.26 1.63 8.28
CA ALA A 163 7.88 1.16 8.16
C ALA A 163 6.88 2.30 8.38
N ILE A 164 5.77 2.23 7.70
CA ILE A 164 4.56 2.98 8.03
C ILE A 164 3.40 2.01 8.24
N LEU A 165 2.72 2.15 9.37
CA LEU A 165 1.46 1.51 9.69
C LEU A 165 0.37 2.58 9.70
N PHE A 166 -0.74 2.39 9.02
CA PHE A 166 -1.81 3.39 9.00
C PHE A 166 -3.20 2.76 8.91
N ASP A 167 -4.18 3.47 9.49
CA ASP A 167 -5.59 3.09 9.44
C ASP A 167 -6.17 3.36 8.06
N THR A 168 -6.76 2.35 7.43
CA THR A 168 -7.34 2.44 6.08
C THR A 168 -8.83 2.76 6.08
N THR A 169 -9.43 2.99 7.25
CA THR A 169 -10.89 3.16 7.41
C THR A 169 -11.33 4.61 7.67
N GLN A 170 -10.39 5.53 7.96
CA GLN A 170 -10.66 6.90 8.38
C GLN A 170 -10.64 7.92 7.22
N ASN A 171 -11.25 7.62 6.08
CA ASN A 171 -11.09 8.41 4.85
C ASN A 171 -9.61 8.65 4.50
N SER A 172 -8.83 7.59 4.58
CA SER A 172 -7.37 7.58 4.60
C SER A 172 -6.80 7.71 3.20
N TRP A 173 -6.95 8.89 2.61
CA TRP A 173 -6.40 9.22 1.30
C TRP A 173 -4.89 9.15 1.30
N HIS A 174 -4.32 8.31 0.46
CA HIS A 174 -2.87 8.14 0.37
C HIS A 174 -2.42 7.76 -1.05
N GLY A 175 -1.12 7.91 -1.31
CA GLY A 175 -0.53 7.54 -2.59
C GLY A 175 0.86 8.12 -2.78
N LEU A 176 1.37 7.99 -4.00
CA LEU A 176 2.57 8.66 -4.50
C LEU A 176 2.25 9.16 -5.92
N PRO A 177 1.52 10.29 -6.04
CA PRO A 177 0.92 10.71 -7.30
C PRO A 177 1.95 11.24 -8.30
N GLN A 178 3.12 11.69 -7.82
CA GLN A 178 4.18 12.20 -8.68
C GLN A 178 5.03 11.03 -9.21
N PRO A 179 5.33 11.01 -10.52
CA PRO A 179 6.22 10.01 -11.08
C PRO A 179 7.60 10.03 -10.42
N ILE A 180 8.09 8.86 -10.05
CA ILE A 180 9.43 8.66 -9.51
C ILE A 180 10.48 9.04 -10.56
N THR A 181 11.53 9.76 -10.14
CA THR A 181 12.59 10.27 -11.02
C THR A 181 13.95 9.60 -10.81
N CYS A 182 13.99 8.46 -10.12
CA CYS A 182 15.23 7.72 -9.88
C CYS A 182 15.97 7.37 -11.17
N PRO A 183 17.31 7.10 -11.13
CA PRO A 183 18.05 6.60 -12.27
C PRO A 183 17.48 5.30 -12.83
N GLU A 184 17.73 5.06 -14.13
CA GLU A 184 17.40 3.78 -14.75
C GLU A 184 18.10 2.62 -14.01
N GLY A 185 17.40 1.51 -13.84
CA GLY A 185 17.91 0.35 -13.08
C GLY A 185 17.80 0.48 -11.56
N THR A 186 17.34 1.63 -11.05
CA THR A 186 17.02 1.82 -9.63
C THR A 186 15.53 1.62 -9.39
N TYR A 187 15.17 0.87 -8.34
CA TYR A 187 13.79 0.50 -8.06
C TYR A 187 13.41 0.80 -6.62
N ARG A 188 12.25 1.42 -6.42
CA ARG A 188 11.63 1.54 -5.10
C ARG A 188 11.02 0.20 -4.73
N LYS A 189 11.60 -0.47 -3.74
CA LYS A 189 11.15 -1.76 -3.22
C LYS A 189 10.40 -1.56 -1.91
N SER A 190 9.27 -2.22 -1.75
CA SER A 190 8.56 -2.29 -0.47
C SER A 190 7.80 -3.59 -0.33
N ILE A 191 7.58 -4.02 0.91
CA ILE A 191 6.62 -5.07 1.24
C ILE A 191 5.40 -4.43 1.90
N ALA A 192 4.23 -5.04 1.71
CA ALA A 192 2.99 -4.59 2.32
C ALA A 192 2.20 -5.76 2.91
N VAL A 193 1.61 -5.52 4.09
CA VAL A 193 0.71 -6.47 4.79
C VAL A 193 -0.49 -5.70 5.32
N TYR A 194 -1.68 -6.29 5.21
CA TYR A 194 -2.89 -5.73 5.78
C TYR A 194 -3.31 -6.49 7.04
N TYR A 195 -3.88 -5.77 7.99
CA TYR A 195 -4.53 -6.36 9.15
C TYR A 195 -6.01 -6.03 9.11
N MET A 196 -6.82 -7.01 9.44
CA MET A 196 -8.26 -6.92 9.32
C MET A 196 -8.92 -6.92 10.69
N THR A 197 -10.14 -6.44 10.74
CA THR A 197 -11.01 -6.48 11.91
C THR A 197 -12.39 -7.00 11.49
N ASP A 198 -13.25 -7.26 12.47
CA ASP A 198 -14.65 -7.55 12.20
C ASP A 198 -15.28 -6.41 11.37
N LEU A 199 -16.21 -6.78 10.50
CA LEU A 199 -16.92 -5.83 9.67
C LEU A 199 -18.03 -5.15 10.49
N PRO A 200 -17.95 -3.84 10.79
CA PRO A 200 -19.03 -3.12 11.43
C PRO A 200 -20.32 -3.15 10.59
N GLU A 201 -21.48 -3.22 11.25
CA GLU A 201 -22.79 -3.32 10.58
C GLU A 201 -23.06 -2.15 9.61
N ASP A 202 -22.65 -0.93 10.00
CA ASP A 202 -22.88 0.30 9.22
C ASP A 202 -21.73 0.64 8.25
N THR A 203 -20.83 -0.31 7.96
CA THR A 203 -19.69 -0.04 7.08
C THR A 203 -20.15 0.24 5.66
N ASN A 204 -19.82 1.43 5.14
CA ASN A 204 -19.93 1.69 3.71
C ASN A 204 -18.95 0.80 2.95
N GLN A 205 -19.49 -0.21 2.29
CA GLN A 205 -18.72 -1.28 1.66
C GLN A 205 -18.07 -0.82 0.37
N ARG A 206 -16.79 -0.46 0.44
CA ARG A 206 -15.96 -0.17 -0.74
C ARG A 206 -15.20 -1.43 -1.16
N LYS A 207 -15.67 -2.08 -2.21
CA LYS A 207 -15.08 -3.33 -2.74
C LYS A 207 -13.90 -3.10 -3.69
N ARG A 208 -13.62 -1.84 -4.04
CA ARG A 208 -12.52 -1.44 -4.91
C ARG A 208 -11.90 -0.15 -4.41
N ALA A 209 -10.62 0.05 -4.71
CA ALA A 209 -9.95 1.31 -4.42
C ALA A 209 -10.66 2.46 -5.15
N LEU A 210 -10.88 3.55 -4.43
CA LEU A 210 -11.43 4.79 -4.95
C LEU A 210 -10.29 5.77 -5.21
N TYR A 211 -10.06 6.10 -6.47
CA TYR A 211 -9.00 7.01 -6.88
C TYR A 211 -9.50 8.45 -7.05
N ALA A 212 -8.62 9.39 -6.72
CA ALA A 212 -8.78 10.78 -7.10
C ALA A 212 -7.91 11.10 -8.33
N PRO A 213 -8.39 11.94 -9.26
CA PRO A 213 -7.56 12.46 -10.34
C PRO A 213 -6.47 13.40 -9.77
N THR A 214 -5.32 13.46 -10.42
CA THR A 214 -4.36 14.55 -10.15
C THR A 214 -4.86 15.87 -10.74
N LYS A 215 -4.19 16.99 -10.43
CA LYS A 215 -4.56 18.30 -11.00
C LYS A 215 -4.50 18.29 -12.53
N GLU A 216 -3.51 17.62 -13.09
CA GLU A 216 -3.31 17.47 -14.53
C GLU A 216 -4.41 16.61 -15.17
N GLN A 217 -4.96 15.67 -14.42
CA GLN A 217 -6.01 14.74 -14.85
C GLN A 217 -7.43 15.29 -14.62
N ALA A 218 -7.58 16.42 -13.92
CA ALA A 218 -8.89 16.91 -13.48
C ALA A 218 -9.87 17.22 -14.64
N ASN A 219 -9.34 17.51 -15.83
CA ASN A 219 -10.13 17.78 -17.04
C ASN A 219 -9.98 16.70 -18.12
N ASP A 220 -9.34 15.59 -17.81
CA ASP A 220 -9.17 14.45 -18.72
C ASP A 220 -10.39 13.52 -18.62
N SER A 221 -11.28 13.59 -19.60
CA SER A 221 -12.52 12.80 -19.60
C SER A 221 -12.25 11.28 -19.61
N GLU A 222 -11.19 10.82 -20.29
CA GLU A 222 -10.86 9.40 -20.36
C GLU A 222 -10.41 8.88 -18.99
N VAL A 223 -9.59 9.65 -18.28
CA VAL A 223 -9.16 9.29 -16.92
C VAL A 223 -10.33 9.34 -15.94
N LEU A 224 -11.18 10.36 -16.02
CA LEU A 224 -12.36 10.48 -15.15
C LEU A 224 -13.34 9.33 -15.35
N ASP A 225 -13.58 8.92 -16.59
CA ASP A 225 -14.43 7.78 -16.91
C ASP A 225 -13.80 6.48 -16.46
N PHE A 226 -12.50 6.30 -16.63
CA PHE A 226 -11.77 5.14 -16.11
C PHE A 226 -11.88 5.02 -14.57
N ILE A 227 -11.80 6.13 -13.83
CA ILE A 227 -12.01 6.15 -12.36
C ILE A 227 -13.43 5.66 -12.03
N LYS A 228 -14.47 6.18 -12.72
CA LYS A 228 -15.87 5.78 -12.49
C LYS A 228 -16.09 4.31 -12.79
N GLU A 229 -15.57 3.82 -13.90
CA GLU A 229 -15.71 2.41 -14.30
C GLU A 229 -15.05 1.47 -13.28
N ARG A 230 -13.90 1.83 -12.72
CA ARG A 230 -13.25 0.99 -11.68
C ARG A 230 -14.13 0.78 -10.45
N VAL A 231 -14.90 1.76 -10.04
CA VAL A 231 -15.81 1.66 -8.89
C VAL A 231 -17.01 0.79 -9.22
N THR A 232 -17.53 0.86 -10.45
CA THR A 232 -18.75 0.17 -10.88
C THR A 232 -18.50 -1.22 -11.45
N TRP A 233 -17.27 -1.56 -11.81
CA TRP A 233 -16.96 -2.82 -12.49
C TRP A 233 -17.28 -4.02 -11.61
N LYS A 234 -18.36 -4.71 -11.96
CA LYS A 234 -18.68 -6.03 -11.40
C LYS A 234 -17.63 -7.01 -11.93
N SER A 235 -16.84 -7.63 -11.04
CA SER A 235 -15.96 -8.73 -11.44
C SER A 235 -16.80 -9.76 -12.20
N LYS A 236 -16.53 -9.96 -13.47
CA LYS A 236 -17.04 -11.14 -14.17
C LYS A 236 -16.42 -12.33 -13.43
N GLN A 237 -17.23 -13.02 -12.64
CA GLN A 237 -16.86 -14.32 -12.11
C GLN A 237 -16.55 -15.22 -13.30
N LYS A 238 -15.30 -15.65 -13.40
CA LYS A 238 -14.92 -16.82 -14.18
C LYS A 238 -14.72 -17.97 -13.22
#